data_c9629dd746f85648bd055087da427fc5
#
_entry.id   c9629dd746f85648bd055087da427fc5
#
_cell.length_a   1.000
_cell.length_b   1.000
_cell.length_c   1.000
_cell.angle_alpha   90.00
_cell.angle_beta   90.00
_cell.angle_gamma   90.00
#
_symmetry.space_group_name_H-M   'P 1'
#
loop_
_entity.id
_entity.type
_entity.pdbx_description
1 polymer ?
#
loop_
_entity_poly.entity_id
_entity_poly.type
_entity_poly.pdbx_seq_one_letter_code
_entity_poly.pdbx_strand_id
1 'polypeptide(L)'
;EGSVASVPPQGGRKHPHQEFIQIDTTNILFILGGAFEDLNSVIKRRLSAGSSMGFGSSGVNYTTEEDQDQIYTQVTPEDLLQYGFIPEFIGRVPLCVGLSDLSESQLVQVLTEPRNALAKQYQALFEMDDVELEFTPSALDAMAFDAKKRRAGARGLRAILEETLLDIMYEIPSMDAVEKCIIDAPTVTDGEPPVLLDSEGSRIDFEMPERPAA
;
A
#
# COMPACT_ATOMS: atom_id res chain seq x y z
N GLU A 1 26.49 13.04 7.81
CA GLU A 1 27.38 14.19 7.82
C GLU A 1 27.07 15.08 6.62
N GLY A 2 26.75 16.34 6.87
CA GLY A 2 26.45 17.29 5.82
C GLY A 2 27.69 17.77 5.08
N SER A 3 27.54 18.04 3.79
CA SER A 3 28.57 18.65 2.95
C SER A 3 27.91 19.49 1.87
N VAL A 4 28.69 20.40 1.28
CA VAL A 4 28.21 21.15 0.11
C VAL A 4 28.44 20.29 -1.13
N ALA A 5 27.34 19.86 -1.75
CA ALA A 5 27.35 19.06 -2.97
C ALA A 5 27.18 19.96 -4.20
N SER A 6 28.00 19.72 -5.24
CA SER A 6 27.93 20.44 -6.51
C SER A 6 27.12 19.61 -7.53
N VAL A 7 25.93 20.08 -7.87
CA VAL A 7 24.99 19.37 -8.75
C VAL A 7 24.89 20.08 -10.11
N PRO A 8 25.04 19.38 -11.24
CA PRO A 8 24.85 19.99 -12.56
C PRO A 8 23.38 20.38 -12.76
N PRO A 9 23.06 21.58 -13.29
CA PRO A 9 21.69 22.07 -13.43
C PRO A 9 20.84 21.27 -14.43
N GLN A 10 21.48 20.55 -15.35
CA GLN A 10 20.82 19.59 -16.25
C GLN A 10 21.46 18.22 -16.07
N GLY A 11 20.62 17.20 -15.77
CA GLY A 11 21.07 15.81 -15.67
C GLY A 11 21.72 15.36 -16.98
N GLY A 12 23.04 15.24 -17.01
CA GLY A 12 23.77 14.85 -18.22
C GLY A 12 25.28 14.98 -18.08
N ARG A 13 25.99 14.88 -19.21
CA ARG A 13 27.45 14.95 -19.27
C ARG A 13 27.97 16.29 -18.72
N LYS A 14 29.00 16.22 -17.88
CA LYS A 14 29.72 17.40 -17.38
C LYS A 14 30.29 18.18 -18.57
N HIS A 15 29.84 19.43 -18.77
CA HIS A 15 30.47 20.36 -19.70
C HIS A 15 31.50 21.20 -18.96
N PRO A 16 32.69 21.48 -19.54
CA PRO A 16 33.83 22.14 -18.86
C PRO A 16 33.54 23.56 -18.35
N HIS A 17 32.47 24.21 -18.81
CA HIS A 17 32.12 25.61 -18.49
C HIS A 17 30.76 25.78 -17.81
N GLN A 18 30.20 24.69 -17.26
CA GLN A 18 28.88 24.74 -16.64
C GLN A 18 29.00 25.08 -15.15
N GLU A 19 28.29 26.10 -14.70
CA GLU A 19 28.20 26.44 -13.25
C GLU A 19 27.36 25.34 -12.56
N PHE A 20 27.88 24.85 -11.43
CA PHE A 20 27.21 23.85 -10.61
C PHE A 20 26.37 24.54 -9.53
N ILE A 21 25.18 24.00 -9.31
CA ILE A 21 24.33 24.41 -8.18
C ILE A 21 24.95 23.84 -6.90
N GLN A 22 25.25 24.71 -5.95
CA GLN A 22 25.78 24.32 -4.64
C GLN A 22 24.61 24.02 -3.70
N ILE A 23 24.56 22.80 -3.16
CA ILE A 23 23.53 22.35 -2.23
C ILE A 23 24.19 21.98 -0.91
N ASP A 24 23.83 22.66 0.17
CA ASP A 24 24.23 22.28 1.51
C ASP A 24 23.31 21.16 2.02
N THR A 25 23.91 19.99 2.28
CA THR A 25 23.18 18.81 2.74
C THR A 25 23.17 18.64 4.26
N THR A 26 23.68 19.61 5.02
CA THR A 26 23.85 19.52 6.48
C THR A 26 22.54 19.26 7.23
N ASN A 27 21.42 19.84 6.74
CA ASN A 27 20.11 19.73 7.39
C ASN A 27 19.11 18.88 6.59
N ILE A 28 19.58 17.96 5.76
CA ILE A 28 18.72 17.05 5.00
C ILE A 28 18.52 15.77 5.81
N LEU A 29 17.25 15.45 6.10
CA LEU A 29 16.87 14.16 6.68
C LEU A 29 16.83 13.09 5.58
N PHE A 30 17.53 11.98 5.80
CA PHE A 30 17.48 10.81 4.92
C PHE A 30 16.60 9.73 5.54
N ILE A 31 15.59 9.31 4.81
CA ILE A 31 14.73 8.18 5.13
C ILE A 31 14.94 7.11 4.06
N LEU A 32 15.42 5.94 4.46
CA LEU A 32 15.72 4.84 3.58
C LEU A 32 14.71 3.72 3.84
N GLY A 33 14.09 3.20 2.80
CA GLY A 33 13.13 2.10 2.89
C GLY A 33 13.51 0.95 1.97
N GLY A 34 13.15 -0.27 2.36
CA GLY A 34 13.37 -1.49 1.56
C GLY A 34 12.53 -2.65 2.09
N ALA A 35 12.32 -3.67 1.26
CA ALA A 35 11.59 -4.87 1.63
C ALA A 35 12.42 -5.83 2.49
N PHE A 36 13.74 -5.84 2.32
CA PHE A 36 14.69 -6.68 3.06
C PHE A 36 14.26 -8.15 3.11
N GLU A 37 14.00 -8.73 1.93
CA GLU A 37 13.64 -10.14 1.81
C GLU A 37 14.64 -11.02 2.57
N ASP A 38 14.13 -12.05 3.26
CA ASP A 38 14.93 -12.97 4.12
C ASP A 38 15.56 -12.36 5.40
N LEU A 39 15.43 -11.05 5.69
CA LEU A 39 15.90 -10.49 6.96
C LEU A 39 15.20 -11.15 8.16
N ASN A 40 13.95 -11.56 8.01
CA ASN A 40 13.19 -12.29 9.02
C ASN A 40 13.90 -13.58 9.44
N SER A 41 14.57 -14.29 8.52
CA SER A 41 15.31 -15.51 8.80
C SER A 41 16.56 -15.24 9.66
N VAL A 42 17.19 -14.08 9.46
CA VAL A 42 18.34 -13.63 10.27
C VAL A 42 17.89 -13.33 11.70
N ILE A 43 16.81 -12.57 11.84
CA ILE A 43 16.23 -12.21 13.15
C ILE A 43 15.78 -13.47 13.91
N LYS A 44 15.03 -14.37 13.25
CA LYS A 44 14.61 -15.68 13.83
C LYS A 44 15.77 -16.47 14.36
N ARG A 45 16.85 -16.55 13.60
CA ARG A 45 18.07 -17.29 14.00
C ARG A 45 18.71 -16.68 15.26
N ARG A 46 18.78 -15.35 15.35
CA ARG A 46 19.27 -14.67 16.55
C ARG A 46 18.39 -14.94 17.76
N LEU A 47 17.07 -14.84 17.60
CA LEU A 47 16.12 -15.07 18.69
C LEU A 47 16.13 -16.52 19.17
N SER A 48 16.22 -17.48 18.26
CA SER A 48 16.32 -18.91 18.61
C SER A 48 17.64 -19.30 19.25
N ALA A 49 18.75 -18.69 18.85
CA ALA A 49 20.06 -18.93 19.44
C ALA A 49 20.14 -18.47 20.91
N GLY A 50 19.43 -17.38 21.25
CA GLY A 50 19.32 -16.90 22.64
C GLY A 50 18.49 -17.80 23.55
N SER A 51 17.62 -18.64 23.00
CA SER A 51 16.70 -19.55 23.75
C SER A 51 17.29 -20.95 24.02
N SER A 52 18.45 -21.27 23.45
CA SER A 52 19.02 -22.65 23.47
C SER A 52 19.75 -23.08 24.74
N MET A 53 19.86 -22.25 25.77
CA MET A 53 20.53 -22.57 27.03
C MET A 53 19.59 -22.80 28.20
N GLY A 54 18.74 -23.84 28.16
CA GLY A 54 17.97 -24.25 29.34
C GLY A 54 16.93 -25.33 29.04
N PHE A 55 16.90 -26.38 29.87
CA PHE A 55 15.91 -27.46 29.88
C PHE A 55 14.52 -26.94 30.33
N GLY A 56 13.94 -25.98 29.65
CA GLY A 56 12.65 -25.42 30.04
C GLY A 56 12.22 -24.16 29.28
N SER A 57 12.96 -23.77 28.25
CA SER A 57 12.55 -22.65 27.43
C SER A 57 11.45 -23.09 26.46
N SER A 58 10.21 -22.70 26.76
CA SER A 58 9.16 -22.56 25.74
C SER A 58 9.69 -21.58 24.69
N GLY A 59 10.40 -22.09 23.69
CA GLY A 59 10.78 -21.31 22.53
C GLY A 59 9.51 -20.73 21.94
N VAL A 60 9.45 -19.42 21.83
CA VAL A 60 8.35 -18.76 21.12
C VAL A 60 8.44 -19.26 19.68
N ASN A 61 7.59 -20.21 19.34
CA ASN A 61 7.45 -20.67 17.97
C ASN A 61 6.69 -19.60 17.21
N TYR A 62 7.39 -18.73 16.50
CA TYR A 62 6.83 -17.79 15.55
C TYR A 62 6.23 -18.55 14.35
N THR A 63 5.08 -19.22 14.57
CA THR A 63 4.44 -20.09 13.58
C THR A 63 3.23 -19.46 12.91
N THR A 64 2.67 -18.40 13.51
CA THR A 64 1.52 -17.67 12.95
C THR A 64 1.99 -16.53 12.04
N GLU A 65 1.14 -16.10 11.12
CA GLU A 65 1.42 -14.96 10.24
C GLU A 65 1.59 -13.66 11.06
N GLU A 66 0.79 -13.47 12.10
CA GLU A 66 0.89 -12.34 13.05
C GLU A 66 2.23 -12.31 13.79
N ASP A 67 2.79 -13.49 14.13
CA ASP A 67 4.11 -13.60 14.73
C ASP A 67 5.22 -13.18 13.74
N GLN A 68 5.04 -13.42 12.45
CA GLN A 68 6.03 -13.04 11.43
C GLN A 68 6.11 -11.53 11.25
N ASP A 69 5.00 -10.83 11.32
CA ASP A 69 4.94 -9.36 11.23
C ASP A 69 5.63 -8.69 12.41
N GLN A 70 5.48 -9.27 13.61
CA GLN A 70 6.12 -8.75 14.81
C GLN A 70 7.65 -8.97 14.82
N ILE A 71 8.19 -9.88 14.02
CA ILE A 71 9.62 -10.15 13.95
C ILE A 71 10.40 -8.91 13.50
N TYR A 72 9.90 -8.18 12.49
CA TYR A 72 10.58 -6.99 12.00
C TYR A 72 10.66 -5.86 13.05
N THR A 73 9.76 -5.83 14.01
CA THR A 73 9.82 -4.85 15.11
C THR A 73 11.00 -5.11 16.07
N GLN A 74 11.57 -6.31 16.03
CA GLN A 74 12.70 -6.72 16.86
C GLN A 74 14.05 -6.64 16.12
N VAL A 75 14.08 -5.98 14.95
CA VAL A 75 15.31 -5.81 14.16
C VAL A 75 16.36 -5.02 14.94
N THR A 76 17.60 -5.47 14.88
CA THR A 76 18.76 -4.80 15.48
C THR A 76 19.79 -4.44 14.41
N PRO A 77 20.72 -3.51 14.70
CA PRO A 77 21.82 -3.21 13.79
C PRO A 77 22.69 -4.44 13.44
N GLU A 78 22.83 -5.37 14.38
CA GLU A 78 23.58 -6.61 14.17
C GLU A 78 22.90 -7.53 13.14
N ASP A 79 21.56 -7.55 13.11
CA ASP A 79 20.83 -8.32 12.09
C ASP A 79 21.09 -7.76 10.69
N LEU A 80 21.16 -6.43 10.55
CA LEU A 80 21.49 -5.77 9.29
C LEU A 80 22.92 -6.05 8.84
N LEU A 81 23.88 -6.11 9.76
CA LEU A 81 25.25 -6.51 9.46
C LEU A 81 25.31 -7.97 8.98
N GLN A 82 24.59 -8.87 9.63
CA GLN A 82 24.48 -10.26 9.20
C GLN A 82 23.75 -10.43 7.87
N TYR A 83 22.81 -9.56 7.58
CA TYR A 83 22.11 -9.49 6.30
C TYR A 83 23.01 -9.05 5.15
N GLY A 84 24.09 -8.30 5.45
CA GLY A 84 25.09 -7.89 4.47
C GLY A 84 25.33 -6.39 4.33
N PHE A 85 24.77 -5.57 5.23
CA PHE A 85 25.11 -4.16 5.27
C PHE A 85 26.51 -3.95 5.84
N ILE A 86 27.20 -2.95 5.29
CA ILE A 86 28.53 -2.56 5.80
C ILE A 86 28.43 -1.75 7.10
N PRO A 87 29.36 -1.95 8.05
CA PRO A 87 29.33 -1.26 9.35
C PRO A 87 29.28 0.28 9.23
N GLU A 88 30.01 0.84 8.27
CA GLU A 88 30.06 2.27 8.03
C GLU A 88 28.69 2.85 7.66
N PHE A 89 27.87 2.11 6.93
CA PHE A 89 26.52 2.51 6.57
C PHE A 89 25.60 2.47 7.80
N ILE A 90 25.64 1.38 8.56
CA ILE A 90 24.83 1.23 9.78
C ILE A 90 25.16 2.29 10.81
N GLY A 91 26.45 2.64 10.97
CA GLY A 91 26.88 3.71 11.86
C GLY A 91 26.33 5.10 11.48
N ARG A 92 25.96 5.32 10.21
CA ARG A 92 25.40 6.59 9.70
C ARG A 92 23.87 6.62 9.69
N VAL A 93 23.22 5.46 9.77
CA VAL A 93 21.76 5.30 9.81
C VAL A 93 21.38 4.58 11.12
N PRO A 94 21.49 5.28 12.27
CA PRO A 94 21.38 4.63 13.58
C PRO A 94 19.95 4.21 13.95
N LEU A 95 18.93 4.81 13.32
CA LEU A 95 17.54 4.49 13.56
C LEU A 95 17.07 3.43 12.56
N CYS A 96 16.71 2.26 13.06
CA CYS A 96 16.10 1.19 12.29
C CYS A 96 14.70 0.94 12.85
N VAL A 97 13.69 0.98 11.99
CA VAL A 97 12.28 0.75 12.36
C VAL A 97 11.72 -0.34 11.48
N GLY A 98 11.31 -1.45 12.08
CA GLY A 98 10.53 -2.49 11.41
C GLY A 98 9.07 -2.05 11.29
N LEU A 99 8.49 -2.23 10.12
CA LEU A 99 7.08 -2.01 9.87
C LEU A 99 6.35 -3.36 9.85
N SER A 100 5.19 -3.41 10.49
CA SER A 100 4.25 -4.53 10.39
C SER A 100 3.36 -4.39 9.17
N ASP A 101 2.75 -5.50 8.75
CA ASP A 101 1.71 -5.47 7.73
C ASP A 101 0.49 -4.66 8.19
N LEU A 102 -0.22 -4.10 7.23
CA LEU A 102 -1.42 -3.31 7.52
C LEU A 102 -2.57 -4.23 7.92
N SER A 103 -3.28 -3.87 8.99
CA SER A 103 -4.55 -4.49 9.35
C SER A 103 -5.66 -4.12 8.35
N GLU A 104 -6.75 -4.89 8.30
CA GLU A 104 -7.91 -4.56 7.45
C GLU A 104 -8.45 -3.16 7.73
N SER A 105 -8.58 -2.78 9.01
CA SER A 105 -9.01 -1.44 9.39
C SER A 105 -8.07 -0.33 8.88
N GLN A 106 -6.75 -0.57 8.88
CA GLN A 106 -5.78 0.36 8.33
C GLN A 106 -5.84 0.42 6.79
N LEU A 107 -6.15 -0.70 6.12
CA LEU A 107 -6.37 -0.71 4.67
C LEU A 107 -7.61 0.10 4.28
N VAL A 108 -8.71 0.01 5.06
CA VAL A 108 -9.89 0.87 4.90
C VAL A 108 -9.54 2.35 5.10
N GLN A 109 -8.72 2.67 6.11
CA GLN A 109 -8.25 4.05 6.31
C GLN A 109 -7.42 4.55 5.10
N VAL A 110 -6.54 3.70 4.56
CA VAL A 110 -5.77 4.04 3.34
C VAL A 110 -6.68 4.31 2.14
N LEU A 111 -7.81 3.60 2.02
CA LEU A 111 -8.79 3.82 0.95
C LEU A 111 -9.52 5.16 1.07
N THR A 112 -9.74 5.67 2.29
CA THR A 112 -10.71 6.75 2.54
C THR A 112 -10.12 8.03 3.15
N GLU A 113 -9.15 7.95 4.07
CA GLU A 113 -8.70 9.09 4.86
C GLU A 113 -7.73 10.04 4.13
N PRO A 114 -6.69 9.58 3.40
CA PRO A 114 -5.72 10.46 2.77
C PRO A 114 -6.38 11.53 1.90
N ARG A 115 -5.69 12.67 1.74
CA ARG A 115 -6.18 13.75 0.87
C ARG A 115 -6.49 13.26 -0.55
N ASN A 116 -5.62 12.40 -1.09
CA ASN A 116 -5.77 11.76 -2.39
C ASN A 116 -6.06 10.27 -2.23
N ALA A 117 -6.96 9.90 -1.31
CA ALA A 117 -7.40 8.52 -1.13
C ALA A 117 -7.96 7.94 -2.43
N LEU A 118 -7.77 6.64 -2.65
CA LEU A 118 -8.23 5.99 -3.88
C LEU A 118 -9.74 6.16 -4.08
N ALA A 119 -10.55 5.96 -3.05
CA ALA A 119 -11.99 6.15 -3.13
C ALA A 119 -12.34 7.57 -3.63
N LYS A 120 -11.67 8.61 -3.09
CA LYS A 120 -11.89 10.01 -3.50
C LYS A 120 -11.48 10.29 -4.95
N GLN A 121 -10.42 9.60 -5.44
CA GLN A 121 -10.02 9.74 -6.85
C GLN A 121 -11.10 9.23 -7.79
N TYR A 122 -11.70 8.07 -7.49
CA TYR A 122 -12.78 7.53 -8.31
C TYR A 122 -14.09 8.31 -8.15
N GLN A 123 -14.38 8.79 -6.93
CA GLN A 123 -15.51 9.71 -6.73
C GLN A 123 -15.39 10.95 -7.62
N ALA A 124 -14.21 11.56 -7.70
CA ALA A 124 -13.98 12.70 -8.56
C ALA A 124 -14.04 12.37 -10.07
N LEU A 125 -13.75 11.13 -10.47
CA LEU A 125 -13.92 10.68 -11.86
C LEU A 125 -15.42 10.55 -12.22
N PHE A 126 -16.24 9.94 -11.35
CA PHE A 126 -17.66 9.81 -11.56
C PHE A 126 -18.38 11.16 -11.53
N GLU A 127 -17.90 12.10 -10.69
CA GLU A 127 -18.43 13.48 -10.66
C GLU A 127 -18.23 14.21 -12.01
N MET A 128 -17.26 13.82 -12.83
CA MET A 128 -17.08 14.38 -14.18
C MET A 128 -18.19 13.96 -15.15
N ASP A 129 -18.86 12.85 -14.86
CA ASP A 129 -20.01 12.33 -15.60
C ASP A 129 -21.34 12.64 -14.86
N ASP A 130 -21.32 13.62 -13.93
CA ASP A 130 -22.45 14.05 -13.10
C ASP A 130 -23.06 12.91 -12.24
N VAL A 131 -22.29 11.87 -11.87
CA VAL A 131 -22.71 10.73 -11.05
C VAL A 131 -22.02 10.74 -9.69
N GLU A 132 -22.80 10.64 -8.61
CA GLU A 132 -22.29 10.47 -7.24
C GLU A 132 -21.88 8.99 -7.01
N LEU A 133 -20.59 8.74 -6.77
CA LEU A 133 -20.10 7.41 -6.38
C LEU A 133 -20.05 7.27 -4.87
N GLU A 134 -20.75 6.26 -4.33
CA GLU A 134 -20.74 5.91 -2.92
C GLU A 134 -20.23 4.49 -2.70
N PHE A 135 -19.32 4.32 -1.74
CA PHE A 135 -18.89 3.03 -1.24
C PHE A 135 -19.54 2.76 0.10
N THR A 136 -20.25 1.65 0.24
CA THR A 136 -20.75 1.25 1.54
C THR A 136 -19.60 0.81 2.45
N PRO A 137 -19.75 0.90 3.79
CA PRO A 137 -18.74 0.39 4.72
C PRO A 137 -18.39 -1.09 4.45
N SER A 138 -19.40 -1.90 4.12
CA SER A 138 -19.23 -3.33 3.80
C SER A 138 -18.41 -3.56 2.51
N ALA A 139 -18.53 -2.68 1.51
CA ALA A 139 -17.70 -2.73 0.30
C ALA A 139 -16.23 -2.42 0.62
N LEU A 140 -15.97 -1.40 1.42
CA LEU A 140 -14.62 -1.03 1.85
C LEU A 140 -13.96 -2.14 2.66
N ASP A 141 -14.72 -2.78 3.57
CA ASP A 141 -14.24 -3.94 4.34
C ASP A 141 -13.94 -5.14 3.42
N ALA A 142 -14.79 -5.40 2.43
CA ALA A 142 -14.57 -6.47 1.45
C ALA A 142 -13.32 -6.23 0.61
N MET A 143 -13.08 -4.99 0.16
CA MET A 143 -11.86 -4.62 -0.57
C MET A 143 -10.60 -4.80 0.29
N ALA A 144 -10.65 -4.37 1.55
CA ALA A 144 -9.55 -4.52 2.49
C ALA A 144 -9.24 -6.01 2.77
N PHE A 145 -10.26 -6.83 2.96
CA PHE A 145 -10.13 -8.27 3.15
C PHE A 145 -9.50 -8.95 1.92
N ASP A 146 -9.95 -8.62 0.71
CA ASP A 146 -9.39 -9.20 -0.51
C ASP A 146 -7.94 -8.77 -0.75
N ALA A 147 -7.59 -7.51 -0.47
CA ALA A 147 -6.21 -7.02 -0.54
C ALA A 147 -5.28 -7.77 0.43
N LYS A 148 -5.76 -8.06 1.64
CA LYS A 148 -5.03 -8.86 2.63
C LYS A 148 -4.88 -10.31 2.18
N LYS A 149 -5.95 -10.92 1.67
CA LYS A 149 -5.95 -12.29 1.14
C LYS A 149 -4.96 -12.46 -0.03
N ARG A 150 -4.88 -11.48 -0.92
CA ARG A 150 -3.91 -11.45 -2.04
C ARG A 150 -2.48 -11.13 -1.58
N ARG A 151 -2.24 -10.83 -0.31
CA ARG A 151 -0.94 -10.39 0.25
C ARG A 151 -0.32 -9.21 -0.50
N ALA A 152 -1.15 -8.39 -1.09
CA ALA A 152 -0.72 -7.26 -1.91
C ALA A 152 -0.61 -5.95 -1.11
N GLY A 153 -1.08 -5.93 0.14
CA GLY A 153 -1.12 -4.75 1.01
C GLY A 153 -1.85 -3.58 0.34
N ALA A 154 -1.47 -2.37 0.67
CA ALA A 154 -2.08 -1.16 0.11
C ALA A 154 -1.96 -1.05 -1.42
N ARG A 155 -0.95 -1.67 -2.05
CA ARG A 155 -0.80 -1.67 -3.52
C ARG A 155 -1.90 -2.45 -4.22
N GLY A 156 -2.42 -3.52 -3.58
CA GLY A 156 -3.51 -4.34 -4.11
C GLY A 156 -4.84 -3.62 -4.16
N LEU A 157 -5.06 -2.62 -3.30
CA LEU A 157 -6.32 -1.87 -3.23
C LEU A 157 -6.67 -1.18 -4.54
N ARG A 158 -5.67 -0.64 -5.25
CA ARG A 158 -5.90 -0.01 -6.56
C ARG A 158 -6.40 -1.03 -7.59
N ALA A 159 -5.76 -2.19 -7.67
CA ALA A 159 -6.17 -3.24 -8.62
C ALA A 159 -7.58 -3.74 -8.32
N ILE A 160 -7.93 -3.92 -7.04
CA ILE A 160 -9.28 -4.34 -6.64
C ILE A 160 -10.32 -3.30 -7.02
N LEU A 161 -10.04 -2.01 -6.76
CA LEU A 161 -10.92 -0.91 -7.19
C LEU A 161 -11.09 -0.87 -8.71
N GLU A 162 -10.00 -0.99 -9.46
CA GLU A 162 -10.02 -1.03 -10.92
C GLU A 162 -10.83 -2.23 -11.43
N GLU A 163 -10.62 -3.42 -10.87
CA GLU A 163 -11.38 -4.63 -11.21
C GLU A 163 -12.88 -4.47 -10.93
N THR A 164 -13.25 -3.77 -9.85
CA THR A 164 -14.64 -3.55 -9.47
C THR A 164 -15.31 -2.49 -10.33
N LEU A 165 -14.61 -1.39 -10.65
CA LEU A 165 -15.22 -0.21 -11.25
C LEU A 165 -15.07 -0.14 -12.78
N LEU A 166 -14.18 -0.91 -13.40
CA LEU A 166 -13.83 -0.77 -14.83
C LEU A 166 -15.06 -0.85 -15.74
N ASP A 167 -15.88 -1.89 -15.58
CA ASP A 167 -17.04 -2.12 -16.43
C ASP A 167 -18.13 -1.07 -16.16
N ILE A 168 -18.28 -0.66 -14.90
CA ILE A 168 -19.21 0.38 -14.46
C ILE A 168 -18.83 1.73 -15.08
N MET A 169 -17.56 2.12 -15.02
CA MET A 169 -17.03 3.36 -15.59
C MET A 169 -17.17 3.40 -17.11
N TYR A 170 -17.16 2.25 -17.77
CA TYR A 170 -17.35 2.18 -19.22
C TYR A 170 -18.82 2.43 -19.63
N GLU A 171 -19.77 1.92 -18.86
CA GLU A 171 -21.20 1.98 -19.19
C GLU A 171 -21.88 3.26 -18.71
N ILE A 172 -21.48 3.80 -17.53
CA ILE A 172 -22.11 4.97 -16.92
C ILE A 172 -22.22 6.19 -17.85
N PRO A 173 -21.20 6.58 -18.62
CA PRO A 173 -21.31 7.75 -19.52
C PRO A 173 -22.39 7.61 -20.60
N SER A 174 -22.90 6.40 -20.83
CA SER A 174 -23.98 6.10 -21.78
C SER A 174 -25.35 6.09 -21.14
N MET A 175 -25.43 6.33 -19.81
CA MET A 175 -26.67 6.22 -19.01
C MET A 175 -27.09 7.58 -18.44
N ASP A 176 -27.67 8.45 -19.25
CA ASP A 176 -28.08 9.82 -18.87
C ASP A 176 -29.01 9.92 -17.63
N ALA A 177 -29.63 8.80 -17.22
CA ALA A 177 -30.59 8.77 -16.12
C ALA A 177 -29.93 8.49 -14.75
N VAL A 178 -28.65 8.11 -14.71
CA VAL A 178 -27.97 7.73 -13.47
C VAL A 178 -27.41 8.98 -12.79
N GLU A 179 -27.82 9.23 -11.55
CA GLU A 179 -27.25 10.28 -10.71
C GLU A 179 -26.41 9.73 -9.55
N LYS A 180 -26.66 8.47 -9.14
CA LYS A 180 -25.92 7.86 -8.04
C LYS A 180 -25.59 6.41 -8.32
N CYS A 181 -24.33 6.04 -8.01
CA CYS A 181 -23.81 4.68 -8.09
C CYS A 181 -23.32 4.23 -6.70
N ILE A 182 -23.91 3.16 -6.16
CA ILE A 182 -23.57 2.63 -4.83
C ILE A 182 -22.90 1.26 -5.01
N ILE A 183 -21.68 1.17 -4.54
CA ILE A 183 -20.90 -0.07 -4.49
C ILE A 183 -21.08 -0.72 -3.13
N ASP A 184 -21.51 -1.96 -3.11
CA ASP A 184 -21.67 -2.76 -1.90
C ASP A 184 -20.75 -4.00 -1.88
N ALA A 185 -20.80 -4.80 -0.82
CA ALA A 185 -19.94 -5.96 -0.68
C ALA A 185 -20.13 -7.01 -1.80
N PRO A 186 -21.34 -7.40 -2.22
CA PRO A 186 -21.56 -8.33 -3.34
C PRO A 186 -20.96 -7.85 -4.68
N THR A 187 -20.98 -6.54 -4.93
CA THR A 187 -20.33 -5.97 -6.12
C THR A 187 -18.83 -6.24 -6.13
N VAL A 188 -18.19 -6.17 -4.96
CA VAL A 188 -16.74 -6.40 -4.80
C VAL A 188 -16.39 -7.89 -4.82
N THR A 189 -17.17 -8.73 -4.12
CA THR A 189 -16.82 -10.15 -3.90
C THR A 189 -17.31 -11.08 -5.01
N ASP A 190 -18.50 -10.84 -5.52
CA ASP A 190 -19.19 -11.72 -6.44
C ASP A 190 -19.35 -11.12 -7.84
N GLY A 191 -18.96 -9.84 -8.02
CA GLY A 191 -19.12 -9.12 -9.28
C GLY A 191 -20.58 -8.82 -9.61
N GLU A 192 -21.43 -8.72 -8.58
CA GLU A 192 -22.82 -8.32 -8.78
C GLU A 192 -22.93 -6.88 -9.26
N PRO A 193 -23.98 -6.54 -10.03
CA PRO A 193 -24.21 -5.17 -10.47
C PRO A 193 -24.32 -4.20 -9.29
N PRO A 194 -23.75 -2.96 -9.40
CA PRO A 194 -23.93 -1.93 -8.40
C PRO A 194 -25.37 -1.47 -8.32
N VAL A 195 -25.74 -0.77 -7.26
CA VAL A 195 -27.04 -0.12 -7.17
C VAL A 195 -26.96 1.25 -7.85
N LEU A 196 -27.65 1.40 -8.97
CA LEU A 196 -27.77 2.67 -9.69
C LEU A 196 -29.10 3.33 -9.36
N LEU A 197 -29.08 4.64 -9.08
CA LEU A 197 -30.26 5.43 -8.74
C LEU A 197 -30.38 6.63 -9.68
N ASP A 198 -31.64 7.00 -9.99
CA ASP A 198 -31.99 8.22 -10.69
C ASP A 198 -32.16 9.42 -9.71
N SER A 199 -32.53 10.60 -10.24
CA SER A 199 -32.78 11.83 -9.49
C SER A 199 -33.94 11.72 -8.47
N GLU A 200 -34.84 10.76 -8.64
CA GLU A 200 -35.95 10.52 -7.72
C GLU A 200 -35.58 9.44 -6.66
N GLY A 201 -34.37 8.87 -6.74
CA GLY A 201 -33.89 7.78 -5.89
C GLY A 201 -34.47 6.42 -6.27
N SER A 202 -35.04 6.29 -7.47
CA SER A 202 -35.55 5.02 -7.99
C SER A 202 -34.39 4.21 -8.56
N ARG A 203 -34.45 2.88 -8.36
CA ARG A 203 -33.40 1.96 -8.84
C ARG A 203 -33.47 1.81 -10.36
N ILE A 204 -32.35 1.94 -11.02
CA ILE A 204 -32.16 1.66 -12.44
C ILE A 204 -31.61 0.25 -12.60
N ASP A 205 -32.23 -0.56 -13.46
CA ASP A 205 -31.70 -1.90 -13.76
C ASP A 205 -30.42 -1.78 -14.58
N PHE A 206 -29.39 -2.48 -14.13
CA PHE A 206 -28.07 -2.54 -14.76
C PHE A 206 -27.59 -3.98 -14.79
N GLU A 207 -27.20 -4.44 -15.96
CA GLU A 207 -26.58 -5.75 -16.14
C GLU A 207 -25.10 -5.57 -16.43
N MET A 208 -24.24 -6.24 -15.66
CA MET A 208 -22.80 -6.22 -15.92
C MET A 208 -22.51 -6.90 -17.28
N PRO A 209 -21.67 -6.31 -18.12
CA PRO A 209 -21.27 -6.93 -19.38
C PRO A 209 -20.58 -8.28 -19.12
N GLU A 210 -20.92 -9.29 -19.94
CA GLU A 210 -20.23 -10.59 -19.86
C GLU A 210 -18.75 -10.41 -20.17
N ARG A 211 -17.89 -10.65 -19.18
CA ARG A 211 -16.44 -10.67 -19.40
C ARG A 211 -16.09 -11.89 -20.25
N PRO A 212 -15.42 -11.71 -21.41
CA PRO A 212 -14.93 -12.86 -22.15
C PRO A 212 -13.98 -13.67 -21.26
N ALA A 213 -14.22 -14.97 -21.18
CA ALA A 213 -13.34 -15.87 -20.44
C ALA A 213 -11.90 -15.75 -20.96
N ALA A 214 -10.95 -15.44 -20.08
CA ALA A 214 -9.54 -15.30 -20.41
C ALA A 214 -8.88 -16.65 -20.72
#